data_d650913c31146042da8138fbd236ae03
#
_entry.id   d650913c31146042da8138fbd236ae03
#
_cell.length_a   1.000
_cell.length_b   1.000
_cell.length_c   1.000
_cell.angle_alpha   90.00
_cell.angle_beta   90.00
_cell.angle_gamma   90.00
#
_symmetry.space_group_name_H-M   'P 1'
#
loop_
_entity.id
_entity.type
_entity.pdbx_description
1 polymer ?
#
loop_
_entity_poly.entity_id
_entity_poly.type
_entity_poly.pdbx_seq_one_letter_code
_entity_poly.pdbx_strand_id
1 'polypeptide(L)'
;MEDCIKNTRTESDLIGSMEVPAEALYGVQTLRGIENFPISSFHLNDYPLFINGLAITKLAAAQANHQLGLLTDEQFNAISQACREILEGKHHEYFPVDMIQGGAGTTTNMNANEVIANRALQIMGLPLGKYKHCSPNDHVNCSQSTNDAYPTAIHIGLYATHLEFMKHYELIIKSFEAKAEEFKDILKMGRTQLEDAVPMTLGQTFGAFASILRDEIRNINFAAQELLTVNMGATAIGTGICSEPGYSEKCIAALREITGWDMKLAENLVAATSDTSCMVGYSSALRRIATKMNKICNDLRLLSSGPRCGFHEFDLPARQPGSSIMPGKVNPVIPEVMNQICYKVIGNDLCVAMSSEAAQMELNAMEPVMAQCCFESAAIMMNGFDTLRINCVDGIIANVEQCDKYIHSSFGVVTALNPVIGYKYSTRIAKEAMATGKSIYDLVLEHNILSKEDLDTILSPENMIKPVKLDIKVKE
;
A
#
# COMPACT_ATOMS: atom_id res chain seq x y z
N MET A 1 -18.78 -18.32 -29.37
CA MET A 1 -19.18 -17.06 -28.67
C MET A 1 -20.03 -16.17 -29.58
N GLU A 2 -20.95 -16.73 -30.38
CA GLU A 2 -21.73 -15.97 -31.38
C GLU A 2 -23.24 -15.86 -31.08
N ASP A 3 -23.72 -16.27 -29.89
CA ASP A 3 -25.17 -16.41 -29.67
C ASP A 3 -25.78 -15.55 -28.54
N CYS A 4 -25.12 -14.49 -28.07
CA CYS A 4 -25.64 -13.72 -26.91
C CYS A 4 -25.89 -12.21 -27.09
N ILE A 5 -25.77 -11.63 -28.30
CA ILE A 5 -26.13 -10.23 -28.50
C ILE A 5 -27.49 -10.18 -29.24
N LYS A 6 -28.57 -10.49 -28.51
CA LYS A 6 -29.93 -10.43 -29.07
C LYS A 6 -30.62 -9.08 -28.93
N ASN A 7 -30.03 -8.11 -28.19
CA ASN A 7 -30.63 -6.81 -27.98
C ASN A 7 -29.54 -5.75 -27.89
N THR A 8 -29.40 -4.92 -28.91
CA THR A 8 -28.47 -3.81 -29.00
C THR A 8 -29.18 -2.48 -29.25
N ARG A 9 -28.52 -1.40 -28.97
CA ARG A 9 -28.90 -0.05 -29.41
C ARG A 9 -27.74 0.56 -30.21
N THR A 10 -28.07 1.24 -31.27
CA THR A 10 -27.08 1.96 -32.10
C THR A 10 -26.75 3.29 -31.45
N GLU A 11 -25.46 3.51 -31.16
CA GLU A 11 -24.92 4.81 -30.74
C GLU A 11 -23.86 5.27 -31.72
N SER A 12 -23.64 6.58 -31.79
CA SER A 12 -22.73 7.23 -32.78
C SER A 12 -21.88 8.29 -32.12
N ASP A 13 -20.64 8.40 -32.57
CA ASP A 13 -19.71 9.47 -32.25
C ASP A 13 -19.11 10.06 -33.59
N LEU A 14 -18.05 10.89 -33.48
CA LEU A 14 -17.39 11.48 -34.62
C LEU A 14 -16.72 10.48 -35.58
N ILE A 15 -16.45 9.25 -35.12
CA ILE A 15 -15.77 8.21 -35.90
C ILE A 15 -16.79 7.33 -36.64
N GLY A 16 -18.02 7.22 -36.12
CA GLY A 16 -19.08 6.41 -36.71
C GLY A 16 -19.99 5.77 -35.68
N SER A 17 -20.83 4.81 -36.14
CA SER A 17 -21.82 4.14 -35.32
C SER A 17 -21.34 2.77 -34.88
N MET A 18 -21.76 2.35 -33.69
CA MET A 18 -21.55 0.99 -33.15
C MET A 18 -22.80 0.47 -32.44
N GLU A 19 -22.91 -0.84 -32.37
CA GLU A 19 -23.97 -1.54 -31.66
C GLU A 19 -23.57 -1.80 -30.20
N VAL A 20 -24.12 -1.02 -29.28
CA VAL A 20 -23.89 -1.13 -27.83
C VAL A 20 -24.94 -2.07 -27.23
N PRO A 21 -24.61 -2.93 -26.26
CA PRO A 21 -25.62 -3.77 -25.59
C PRO A 21 -26.76 -2.91 -25.04
N ALA A 22 -28.01 -3.30 -25.29
CA ALA A 22 -29.18 -2.45 -25.06
C ALA A 22 -29.31 -1.98 -23.60
N GLU A 23 -28.95 -2.84 -22.65
CA GLU A 23 -29.07 -2.59 -21.20
C GLU A 23 -27.83 -1.96 -20.58
N ALA A 24 -26.69 -1.87 -21.31
CA ALA A 24 -25.46 -1.33 -20.77
C ALA A 24 -25.59 0.19 -20.51
N LEU A 25 -25.16 0.65 -19.34
CA LEU A 25 -25.14 2.07 -19.03
C LEU A 25 -23.97 2.79 -19.73
N TYR A 26 -22.92 2.09 -20.14
CA TYR A 26 -21.88 2.70 -21.00
C TYR A 26 -22.35 2.86 -22.44
N GLY A 27 -21.65 3.67 -23.21
CA GLY A 27 -21.99 3.99 -24.59
C GLY A 27 -20.90 3.62 -25.60
N VAL A 28 -20.96 4.27 -26.76
CA VAL A 28 -20.09 3.99 -27.90
C VAL A 28 -18.60 4.22 -27.62
N GLN A 29 -18.23 5.24 -26.86
CA GLN A 29 -16.82 5.55 -26.59
C GLN A 29 -16.20 4.53 -25.64
N THR A 30 -16.95 4.07 -24.65
CA THR A 30 -16.52 2.94 -23.79
C THR A 30 -16.33 1.67 -24.62
N LEU A 31 -17.27 1.35 -25.51
CA LEU A 31 -17.17 0.17 -26.36
C LEU A 31 -15.92 0.21 -27.24
N ARG A 32 -15.60 1.39 -27.84
CA ARG A 32 -14.33 1.56 -28.55
C ARG A 32 -13.13 1.34 -27.67
N GLY A 33 -13.17 1.82 -26.43
CA GLY A 33 -12.08 1.58 -25.46
C GLY A 33 -11.87 0.10 -25.14
N ILE A 34 -12.94 -0.66 -24.97
CA ILE A 34 -12.89 -2.10 -24.77
C ILE A 34 -12.25 -2.82 -25.98
N GLU A 35 -12.64 -2.41 -27.20
CA GLU A 35 -12.11 -3.00 -28.43
C GLU A 35 -10.66 -2.60 -28.70
N ASN A 36 -10.27 -1.37 -28.37
CA ASN A 36 -8.93 -0.84 -28.62
C ASN A 36 -7.88 -1.33 -27.61
N PHE A 37 -8.28 -1.54 -26.38
CA PHE A 37 -7.36 -1.80 -25.27
C PHE A 37 -7.65 -3.10 -24.50
N PRO A 38 -7.69 -4.29 -25.14
CA PRO A 38 -7.71 -5.57 -24.45
C PRO A 38 -6.28 -5.95 -24.03
N ILE A 39 -5.70 -5.22 -23.08
CA ILE A 39 -4.25 -5.26 -22.79
C ILE A 39 -3.94 -6.10 -21.55
N SER A 40 -4.69 -5.92 -20.48
CA SER A 40 -4.39 -6.57 -19.20
C SER A 40 -5.61 -7.28 -18.62
N SER A 41 -5.43 -7.90 -17.44
CA SER A 41 -6.53 -8.44 -16.65
C SER A 41 -7.02 -7.47 -15.58
N PHE A 42 -6.54 -6.22 -15.60
CA PHE A 42 -6.91 -5.20 -14.61
C PHE A 42 -7.90 -4.23 -15.26
N HIS A 43 -9.13 -4.28 -14.79
CA HIS A 43 -10.19 -3.40 -15.28
C HIS A 43 -10.58 -2.37 -14.21
N LEU A 44 -11.20 -1.29 -14.63
CA LEU A 44 -11.58 -0.21 -13.72
C LEU A 44 -12.53 -0.70 -12.61
N ASN A 45 -13.40 -1.66 -12.88
CA ASN A 45 -14.31 -2.26 -11.90
C ASN A 45 -13.62 -3.10 -10.82
N ASP A 46 -12.34 -3.43 -10.98
CA ASP A 46 -11.52 -4.04 -9.92
C ASP A 46 -11.11 -3.02 -8.84
N TYR A 47 -11.30 -1.72 -9.10
CA TYR A 47 -10.88 -0.61 -8.23
C TYR A 47 -12.06 0.30 -7.83
N PRO A 48 -12.95 -0.17 -6.93
CA PRO A 48 -14.17 0.58 -6.56
C PRO A 48 -13.89 1.99 -6.05
N LEU A 49 -12.80 2.22 -5.32
CA LEU A 49 -12.46 3.54 -4.81
C LEU A 49 -12.01 4.51 -5.91
N PHE A 50 -11.49 4.02 -7.03
CA PHE A 50 -11.23 4.85 -8.19
C PHE A 50 -12.53 5.24 -8.90
N ILE A 51 -13.47 4.31 -9.06
CA ILE A 51 -14.82 4.62 -9.58
C ILE A 51 -15.50 5.68 -8.71
N ASN A 52 -15.38 5.55 -7.38
CA ASN A 52 -15.88 6.56 -6.46
C ASN A 52 -15.19 7.92 -6.66
N GLY A 53 -13.88 7.93 -6.94
CA GLY A 53 -13.15 9.15 -7.30
C GLY A 53 -13.72 9.83 -8.55
N LEU A 54 -14.04 9.05 -9.59
CA LEU A 54 -14.73 9.55 -10.79
C LEU A 54 -16.11 10.12 -10.45
N ALA A 55 -16.92 9.40 -9.70
CA ALA A 55 -18.26 9.84 -9.32
C ALA A 55 -18.24 11.12 -8.47
N ILE A 56 -17.31 11.25 -7.52
CA ILE A 56 -17.12 12.47 -6.70
C ILE A 56 -16.73 13.65 -7.59
N THR A 57 -15.78 13.45 -8.50
CA THR A 57 -15.34 14.49 -9.44
C THR A 57 -16.50 14.97 -10.29
N LYS A 58 -17.30 14.05 -10.87
CA LYS A 58 -18.45 14.41 -11.71
C LYS A 58 -19.58 15.05 -10.91
N LEU A 59 -19.82 14.62 -9.69
CA LEU A 59 -20.79 15.25 -8.80
C LEU A 59 -20.40 16.69 -8.45
N ALA A 60 -19.12 16.93 -8.11
CA ALA A 60 -18.62 18.25 -7.81
C ALA A 60 -18.67 19.19 -9.04
N ALA A 61 -18.32 18.68 -10.21
CA ALA A 61 -18.44 19.41 -11.47
C ALA A 61 -19.89 19.76 -11.79
N ALA A 62 -20.83 18.83 -11.62
CA ALA A 62 -22.25 19.08 -11.85
C ALA A 62 -22.80 20.15 -10.88
N GLN A 63 -22.39 20.11 -9.61
CA GLN A 63 -22.77 21.12 -8.61
C GLN A 63 -22.25 22.51 -8.99
N ALA A 64 -20.99 22.61 -9.41
CA ALA A 64 -20.39 23.86 -9.87
C ALA A 64 -21.08 24.42 -11.12
N ASN A 65 -21.31 23.58 -12.13
CA ASN A 65 -21.96 23.95 -13.37
C ASN A 65 -23.45 24.38 -13.18
N HIS A 66 -24.16 23.69 -12.26
CA HIS A 66 -25.51 24.09 -11.88
C HIS A 66 -25.53 25.46 -11.20
N GLN A 67 -24.61 25.72 -10.26
CA GLN A 67 -24.47 27.04 -9.62
C GLN A 67 -24.11 28.16 -10.59
N LEU A 68 -23.49 27.84 -11.74
CA LEU A 68 -23.16 28.77 -12.81
C LEU A 68 -24.25 28.88 -13.86
N GLY A 69 -25.35 28.14 -13.73
CA GLY A 69 -26.49 28.17 -14.66
C GLY A 69 -26.29 27.41 -15.96
N LEU A 70 -25.25 26.51 -16.00
CA LEU A 70 -24.94 25.71 -17.18
C LEU A 70 -25.71 24.38 -17.25
N LEU A 71 -26.27 23.93 -16.12
CA LEU A 71 -27.17 22.78 -16.04
C LEU A 71 -28.52 23.19 -15.50
N THR A 72 -29.58 22.60 -16.05
CA THR A 72 -30.93 22.77 -15.51
C THR A 72 -31.08 21.99 -14.20
N ASP A 73 -32.08 22.33 -13.36
CA ASP A 73 -32.40 21.59 -12.13
C ASP A 73 -32.64 20.10 -12.39
N GLU A 74 -33.34 19.77 -13.49
CA GLU A 74 -33.62 18.39 -13.87
C GLU A 74 -32.35 17.60 -14.18
N GLN A 75 -31.43 18.17 -14.99
CA GLN A 75 -30.14 17.58 -15.34
C GLN A 75 -29.26 17.41 -14.10
N PHE A 76 -29.13 18.46 -13.30
CA PHE A 76 -28.33 18.42 -12.09
C PHE A 76 -28.82 17.35 -11.10
N ASN A 77 -30.14 17.31 -10.86
CA ASN A 77 -30.72 16.32 -9.93
C ASN A 77 -30.48 14.88 -10.42
N ALA A 78 -30.70 14.61 -11.71
CA ALA A 78 -30.52 13.29 -12.30
C ALA A 78 -29.04 12.86 -12.31
N ILE A 79 -28.10 13.73 -12.70
CA ILE A 79 -26.65 13.47 -12.65
C ILE A 79 -26.21 13.24 -11.21
N SER A 80 -26.65 14.08 -10.28
CA SER A 80 -26.29 13.96 -8.85
C SER A 80 -26.79 12.65 -8.25
N GLN A 81 -28.00 12.22 -8.58
CA GLN A 81 -28.53 10.93 -8.12
C GLN A 81 -27.73 9.78 -8.72
N ALA A 82 -27.42 9.79 -10.02
CA ALA A 82 -26.58 8.78 -10.66
C ALA A 82 -25.22 8.64 -10.00
N CYS A 83 -24.53 9.78 -9.72
CA CYS A 83 -23.27 9.77 -9.00
C CYS A 83 -23.38 9.19 -7.60
N ARG A 84 -24.42 9.52 -6.82
CA ARG A 84 -24.63 8.98 -5.48
C ARG A 84 -24.89 7.47 -5.51
N GLU A 85 -25.64 6.95 -6.47
CA GLU A 85 -25.85 5.51 -6.65
C GLU A 85 -24.51 4.77 -6.91
N ILE A 86 -23.60 5.39 -7.71
CA ILE A 86 -22.25 4.85 -7.93
C ILE A 86 -21.46 4.84 -6.61
N LEU A 87 -21.53 5.90 -5.80
CA LEU A 87 -20.88 5.96 -4.49
C LEU A 87 -21.42 4.92 -3.49
N GLU A 88 -22.66 4.48 -3.66
CA GLU A 88 -23.27 3.36 -2.92
C GLU A 88 -22.83 1.97 -3.43
N GLY A 89 -21.92 1.90 -4.40
CA GLY A 89 -21.44 0.67 -5.02
C GLY A 89 -22.34 0.08 -6.10
N LYS A 90 -23.33 0.82 -6.58
CA LYS A 90 -24.18 0.40 -7.70
C LYS A 90 -23.53 0.75 -9.04
N HIS A 91 -23.85 -0.02 -10.08
CA HIS A 91 -23.43 0.23 -11.47
C HIS A 91 -21.92 0.07 -11.75
N HIS A 92 -21.13 -0.44 -10.80
CA HIS A 92 -19.69 -0.65 -10.98
C HIS A 92 -19.38 -1.66 -12.09
N GLU A 93 -20.29 -2.59 -12.39
CA GLU A 93 -20.20 -3.54 -13.50
C GLU A 93 -20.14 -2.88 -14.89
N TYR A 94 -20.58 -1.63 -15.00
CA TYR A 94 -20.53 -0.85 -16.25
C TYR A 94 -19.24 -0.06 -16.44
N PHE A 95 -18.18 -0.37 -15.67
CA PHE A 95 -16.85 0.21 -15.82
C PHE A 95 -15.81 -0.88 -16.25
N PRO A 96 -16.01 -1.50 -17.44
CA PRO A 96 -15.22 -2.66 -17.87
C PRO A 96 -13.90 -2.30 -18.58
N VAL A 97 -13.53 -1.03 -18.67
CA VAL A 97 -12.35 -0.60 -19.43
C VAL A 97 -11.05 -1.03 -18.75
N ASP A 98 -10.05 -1.39 -19.56
CA ASP A 98 -8.71 -1.77 -19.06
C ASP A 98 -8.05 -0.55 -18.40
N MET A 99 -7.32 -0.80 -17.32
CA MET A 99 -6.56 0.25 -16.61
C MET A 99 -5.37 0.77 -17.44
N ILE A 100 -4.82 -0.06 -18.34
CA ILE A 100 -3.72 0.32 -19.22
C ILE A 100 -4.30 0.71 -20.58
N GLN A 101 -4.32 2.02 -20.85
CA GLN A 101 -4.97 2.58 -22.01
C GLN A 101 -4.23 3.81 -22.56
N GLY A 102 -4.23 4.01 -23.85
CA GLY A 102 -3.74 5.24 -24.48
C GLY A 102 -4.75 6.38 -24.35
N GLY A 103 -4.30 7.62 -24.58
CA GLY A 103 -5.17 8.80 -24.59
C GLY A 103 -5.32 9.49 -23.22
N ALA A 104 -4.34 9.36 -22.33
CA ALA A 104 -4.28 10.08 -21.06
C ALA A 104 -5.56 9.89 -20.18
N GLY A 105 -6.18 8.70 -20.24
CA GLY A 105 -7.37 8.39 -19.44
C GLY A 105 -8.72 8.79 -20.10
N THR A 106 -8.73 9.19 -21.37
CA THR A 106 -9.98 9.59 -22.04
C THR A 106 -11.01 8.46 -22.05
N THR A 107 -10.60 7.21 -22.26
CA THR A 107 -11.51 6.06 -22.22
C THR A 107 -12.19 5.94 -20.85
N THR A 108 -11.46 6.06 -19.77
CA THR A 108 -11.99 6.02 -18.39
C THR A 108 -12.92 7.21 -18.11
N ASN A 109 -12.51 8.42 -18.48
CA ASN A 109 -13.34 9.61 -18.31
C ASN A 109 -14.65 9.50 -19.08
N MET A 110 -14.61 9.02 -20.32
CA MET A 110 -15.83 8.85 -21.12
C MET A 110 -16.68 7.69 -20.64
N ASN A 111 -16.08 6.61 -20.14
CA ASN A 111 -16.84 5.55 -19.47
C ASN A 111 -17.68 6.10 -18.31
N ALA A 112 -17.07 6.89 -17.43
CA ALA A 112 -17.82 7.54 -16.35
C ALA A 112 -18.91 8.50 -16.88
N ASN A 113 -18.59 9.31 -17.89
CA ASN A 113 -19.55 10.24 -18.47
C ASN A 113 -20.75 9.52 -19.09
N GLU A 114 -20.52 8.43 -19.82
CA GLU A 114 -21.58 7.66 -20.48
C GLU A 114 -22.47 6.92 -19.46
N VAL A 115 -21.87 6.28 -18.46
CA VAL A 115 -22.60 5.59 -17.37
C VAL A 115 -23.47 6.57 -16.60
N ILE A 116 -22.94 7.72 -16.21
CA ILE A 116 -23.68 8.74 -15.48
C ILE A 116 -24.79 9.35 -16.35
N ALA A 117 -24.51 9.67 -17.63
CA ALA A 117 -25.50 10.23 -18.53
C ALA A 117 -26.66 9.27 -18.80
N ASN A 118 -26.37 8.01 -19.09
CA ASN A 118 -27.40 7.00 -19.31
C ASN A 118 -28.22 6.71 -18.04
N ARG A 119 -27.56 6.66 -16.86
CA ARG A 119 -28.31 6.51 -15.62
C ARG A 119 -29.18 7.73 -15.33
N ALA A 120 -28.69 8.94 -15.58
CA ALA A 120 -29.48 10.16 -15.47
C ALA A 120 -30.69 10.14 -16.41
N LEU A 121 -30.54 9.67 -17.66
CA LEU A 121 -31.67 9.48 -18.58
C LEU A 121 -32.72 8.51 -18.03
N GLN A 122 -32.32 7.38 -17.45
CA GLN A 122 -33.25 6.45 -16.79
C GLN A 122 -33.99 7.11 -15.62
N ILE A 123 -33.30 7.93 -14.81
CA ILE A 123 -33.89 8.67 -13.69
C ILE A 123 -34.94 9.67 -14.20
N MET A 124 -34.67 10.30 -15.34
CA MET A 124 -35.62 11.18 -16.04
C MET A 124 -36.78 10.44 -16.75
N GLY A 125 -36.80 9.09 -16.71
CA GLY A 125 -37.80 8.29 -17.42
C GLY A 125 -37.59 8.23 -18.94
N LEU A 126 -36.38 8.48 -19.42
CA LEU A 126 -35.99 8.51 -20.83
C LEU A 126 -35.20 7.28 -21.23
N PRO A 127 -35.27 6.83 -22.50
CA PRO A 127 -34.47 5.73 -23.01
C PRO A 127 -32.97 6.05 -23.00
N LEU A 128 -32.12 5.01 -22.83
CA LEU A 128 -30.66 5.11 -22.97
C LEU A 128 -30.28 5.67 -24.35
N GLY A 129 -29.17 6.39 -24.41
CA GLY A 129 -28.66 7.00 -25.64
C GLY A 129 -29.43 8.25 -26.12
N LYS A 130 -30.44 8.74 -25.40
CA LYS A 130 -31.16 9.97 -25.69
C LYS A 130 -30.41 11.24 -25.24
N TYR A 131 -29.18 11.37 -25.68
CA TYR A 131 -28.21 12.37 -25.24
C TYR A 131 -28.58 13.82 -25.47
N LYS A 132 -29.65 14.09 -26.24
CA LYS A 132 -30.23 15.43 -26.33
C LYS A 132 -30.67 15.97 -24.96
N HIS A 133 -31.08 15.11 -24.04
CA HIS A 133 -31.58 15.53 -22.73
C HIS A 133 -30.50 15.50 -21.66
N CYS A 134 -29.61 14.51 -21.69
CA CYS A 134 -28.43 14.41 -20.82
C CYS A 134 -27.27 13.80 -21.61
N SER A 135 -26.38 14.67 -22.12
CA SER A 135 -25.22 14.28 -22.93
C SER A 135 -24.02 13.95 -22.05
N PRO A 136 -23.27 12.87 -22.36
CA PRO A 136 -21.97 12.61 -21.72
C PRO A 136 -20.99 13.77 -21.85
N ASN A 137 -20.93 14.40 -23.03
CA ASN A 137 -19.99 15.49 -23.33
C ASN A 137 -20.50 16.86 -22.85
N ASP A 138 -21.75 17.25 -23.24
CA ASP A 138 -22.21 18.62 -23.06
C ASP A 138 -22.73 18.88 -21.63
N HIS A 139 -23.16 17.83 -20.90
CA HIS A 139 -23.75 17.97 -19.58
C HIS A 139 -22.88 17.34 -18.48
N VAL A 140 -22.58 16.03 -18.55
CA VAL A 140 -21.77 15.34 -17.53
C VAL A 140 -20.33 15.85 -17.55
N ASN A 141 -19.74 16.07 -18.73
CA ASN A 141 -18.39 16.61 -18.92
C ASN A 141 -18.35 18.13 -19.12
N CYS A 142 -19.43 18.83 -18.84
CA CYS A 142 -19.51 20.30 -18.98
C CYS A 142 -18.36 20.96 -18.20
N SER A 143 -17.70 21.97 -18.85
CA SER A 143 -16.57 22.72 -18.29
C SER A 143 -15.32 21.86 -17.93
N GLN A 144 -15.20 20.66 -18.45
CA GLN A 144 -14.11 19.71 -18.13
C GLN A 144 -13.35 19.28 -19.38
N SER A 145 -12.11 18.90 -19.16
CA SER A 145 -11.34 18.02 -20.03
C SER A 145 -11.05 16.70 -19.30
N THR A 146 -10.67 15.64 -20.01
CA THR A 146 -10.04 14.47 -19.35
C THR A 146 -8.82 14.91 -18.56
N ASN A 147 -8.08 15.90 -19.04
CA ASN A 147 -6.79 16.33 -18.50
C ASN A 147 -6.88 17.00 -17.11
N ASP A 148 -8.06 17.36 -16.66
CA ASP A 148 -8.30 17.85 -15.29
C ASP A 148 -9.20 16.90 -14.47
N ALA A 149 -10.26 16.36 -15.08
CA ALA A 149 -11.20 15.49 -14.39
C ALA A 149 -10.61 14.11 -14.04
N TYR A 150 -9.80 13.53 -14.93
CA TYR A 150 -9.21 12.20 -14.73
C TYR A 150 -8.14 12.19 -13.63
N PRO A 151 -7.10 13.06 -13.64
CA PRO A 151 -6.15 13.13 -12.54
C PRO A 151 -6.80 13.52 -11.21
N THR A 152 -7.80 14.41 -11.21
CA THR A 152 -8.57 14.72 -10.00
C THR A 152 -9.25 13.47 -9.43
N ALA A 153 -9.84 12.63 -10.29
CA ALA A 153 -10.45 11.37 -9.86
C ALA A 153 -9.42 10.36 -9.34
N ILE A 154 -8.23 10.27 -9.95
CA ILE A 154 -7.11 9.46 -9.45
C ILE A 154 -6.72 9.91 -8.05
N HIS A 155 -6.51 11.20 -7.85
CA HIS A 155 -6.11 11.77 -6.56
C HIS A 155 -7.13 11.44 -5.46
N ILE A 156 -8.41 11.66 -5.72
CA ILE A 156 -9.51 11.35 -4.80
C ILE A 156 -9.55 9.85 -4.49
N GLY A 157 -9.48 9.01 -5.51
CA GLY A 157 -9.49 7.55 -5.37
C GLY A 157 -8.28 7.02 -4.60
N LEU A 158 -7.08 7.55 -4.87
CA LEU A 158 -5.87 7.18 -4.14
C LEU A 158 -5.89 7.66 -2.69
N TYR A 159 -6.43 8.85 -2.41
CA TYR A 159 -6.57 9.32 -1.03
C TYR A 159 -7.59 8.49 -0.25
N ALA A 160 -8.71 8.11 -0.86
CA ALA A 160 -9.66 7.16 -0.27
C ALA A 160 -9.00 5.81 0.00
N THR A 161 -8.22 5.30 -0.95
CA THR A 161 -7.43 4.06 -0.80
C THR A 161 -6.41 4.17 0.32
N HIS A 162 -5.75 5.33 0.47
CA HIS A 162 -4.83 5.58 1.57
C HIS A 162 -5.50 5.48 2.95
N LEU A 163 -6.71 6.00 3.10
CA LEU A 163 -7.45 5.91 4.36
C LEU A 163 -7.77 4.46 4.74
N GLU A 164 -8.11 3.61 3.77
CA GLU A 164 -8.28 2.17 3.99
C GLU A 164 -6.93 1.49 4.28
N PHE A 165 -5.90 1.80 3.48
CA PHE A 165 -4.55 1.27 3.66
C PHE A 165 -4.03 1.47 5.08
N MET A 166 -4.24 2.65 5.66
CA MET A 166 -3.78 2.96 7.02
C MET A 166 -4.42 2.07 8.08
N LYS A 167 -5.69 1.66 7.90
CA LYS A 167 -6.36 0.73 8.82
C LYS A 167 -5.65 -0.62 8.87
N HIS A 168 -5.35 -1.20 7.71
CA HIS A 168 -4.64 -2.48 7.59
C HIS A 168 -3.19 -2.38 8.08
N TYR A 169 -2.52 -1.26 7.74
CA TYR A 169 -1.14 -1.02 8.13
C TYR A 169 -0.96 -0.87 9.65
N GLU A 170 -1.87 -0.17 10.32
CA GLU A 170 -1.85 -0.07 11.78
C GLU A 170 -2.11 -1.40 12.48
N LEU A 171 -2.95 -2.27 11.89
CA LEU A 171 -3.24 -3.58 12.46
C LEU A 171 -2.01 -4.50 12.45
N ILE A 172 -1.24 -4.55 11.36
CA ILE A 172 -0.01 -5.36 11.32
C ILE A 172 1.05 -4.83 12.29
N ILE A 173 1.19 -3.51 12.46
CA ILE A 173 2.08 -2.91 13.45
C ILE A 173 1.69 -3.35 14.86
N LYS A 174 0.40 -3.28 15.21
CA LYS A 174 -0.12 -3.73 16.52
C LYS A 174 0.14 -5.21 16.77
N SER A 175 0.06 -6.06 15.76
CA SER A 175 0.42 -7.48 15.90
C SER A 175 1.90 -7.67 16.27
N PHE A 176 2.81 -6.94 15.64
CA PHE A 176 4.22 -6.97 16.02
C PHE A 176 4.46 -6.43 17.44
N GLU A 177 3.75 -5.39 17.85
CA GLU A 177 3.80 -4.85 19.22
C GLU A 177 3.28 -5.84 20.25
N ALA A 178 2.20 -6.56 19.95
CA ALA A 178 1.67 -7.61 20.83
C ALA A 178 2.68 -8.74 21.01
N LYS A 179 3.36 -9.17 19.93
CA LYS A 179 4.43 -10.17 20.01
C LYS A 179 5.67 -9.65 20.74
N ALA A 180 5.98 -8.36 20.62
CA ALA A 180 7.06 -7.75 21.38
C ALA A 180 6.80 -7.81 22.89
N GLU A 181 5.57 -7.56 23.33
CA GLU A 181 5.19 -7.68 24.74
C GLU A 181 5.14 -9.15 25.21
N GLU A 182 4.59 -10.05 24.38
CA GLU A 182 4.53 -11.49 24.67
C GLU A 182 5.93 -12.09 24.88
N PHE A 183 6.92 -11.68 24.09
CA PHE A 183 8.27 -12.23 24.09
C PHE A 183 9.31 -11.37 24.84
N LYS A 184 8.87 -10.38 25.59
CA LYS A 184 9.76 -9.38 26.23
C LYS A 184 10.82 -9.95 27.12
N ASP A 185 10.52 -11.09 27.79
CA ASP A 185 11.40 -11.74 28.76
C ASP A 185 12.16 -12.95 28.19
N ILE A 186 11.97 -13.26 26.88
CA ILE A 186 12.63 -14.40 26.24
C ILE A 186 13.98 -13.95 25.70
N LEU A 187 15.06 -14.38 26.36
CA LEU A 187 16.42 -14.13 25.88
C LEU A 187 16.72 -14.89 24.60
N LYS A 188 17.47 -14.26 23.73
CA LYS A 188 18.03 -14.84 22.51
C LYS A 188 19.43 -14.28 22.23
N MET A 189 20.20 -14.97 21.40
CA MET A 189 21.43 -14.41 20.85
C MET A 189 21.14 -13.45 19.72
N GLY A 190 21.53 -12.19 19.87
CA GLY A 190 21.53 -11.20 18.78
C GLY A 190 22.61 -11.53 17.76
N ARG A 191 22.35 -11.22 16.48
CA ARG A 191 23.31 -11.47 15.38
C ARG A 191 23.52 -10.23 14.55
N THR A 192 24.77 -10.03 14.15
CA THR A 192 25.18 -9.04 13.15
C THR A 192 25.98 -9.77 12.07
N GLN A 193 25.68 -9.51 10.79
CA GLN A 193 26.29 -10.22 9.64
C GLN A 193 26.08 -11.77 9.72
N LEU A 194 25.00 -12.20 10.37
CA LEU A 194 24.65 -13.58 10.71
C LEU A 194 25.56 -14.27 11.74
N GLU A 195 26.57 -13.57 12.25
CA GLU A 195 27.44 -14.06 13.33
C GLU A 195 26.87 -13.69 14.71
N ASP A 196 27.17 -14.50 15.72
CA ASP A 196 26.80 -14.22 17.09
C ASP A 196 27.34 -12.88 17.57
N ALA A 197 26.49 -12.07 18.17
CA ALA A 197 26.87 -10.77 18.70
C ALA A 197 26.71 -10.72 20.23
N VAL A 198 25.58 -10.23 20.70
CA VAL A 198 25.31 -10.06 22.14
C VAL A 198 23.90 -10.52 22.48
N PRO A 199 23.63 -10.91 23.73
CA PRO A 199 22.29 -11.22 24.18
C PRO A 199 21.32 -10.05 24.01
N MET A 200 20.08 -10.38 23.66
CA MET A 200 18.93 -9.49 23.59
C MET A 200 17.66 -10.29 23.88
N THR A 201 16.49 -9.66 23.92
CA THR A 201 15.23 -10.40 23.97
C THR A 201 14.61 -10.59 22.60
N LEU A 202 13.83 -11.65 22.45
CA LEU A 202 13.01 -11.86 21.26
C LEU A 202 11.96 -10.74 21.15
N GLY A 203 11.43 -10.24 22.27
CA GLY A 203 10.55 -9.08 22.32
C GLY A 203 11.19 -7.82 21.74
N GLN A 204 12.49 -7.57 21.98
CA GLN A 204 13.21 -6.46 21.35
C GLN A 204 13.29 -6.61 19.83
N THR A 205 13.41 -7.83 19.30
CA THR A 205 13.37 -8.07 17.85
C THR A 205 12.02 -7.69 17.26
N PHE A 206 10.91 -8.16 17.84
CA PHE A 206 9.56 -7.83 17.37
C PHE A 206 9.21 -6.36 17.59
N GLY A 207 9.65 -5.76 18.68
CA GLY A 207 9.52 -4.33 18.95
C GLY A 207 10.25 -3.45 17.91
N ALA A 208 11.44 -3.90 17.48
CA ALA A 208 12.16 -3.23 16.39
C ALA A 208 11.39 -3.33 15.06
N PHE A 209 10.77 -4.48 14.74
CA PHE A 209 9.91 -4.61 13.55
C PHE A 209 8.73 -3.63 13.59
N ALA A 210 8.04 -3.54 14.71
CA ALA A 210 6.95 -2.58 14.89
C ALA A 210 7.43 -1.13 14.73
N SER A 211 8.55 -0.77 15.36
CA SER A 211 9.09 0.59 15.35
C SER A 211 9.45 1.06 13.94
N ILE A 212 10.18 0.25 13.17
CA ILE A 212 10.59 0.64 11.81
C ILE A 212 9.41 0.79 10.84
N LEU A 213 8.29 0.08 11.07
CA LEU A 213 7.05 0.26 10.33
C LEU A 213 6.32 1.52 10.78
N ARG A 214 6.24 1.77 12.10
CA ARG A 214 5.59 2.95 12.67
C ARG A 214 6.21 4.25 12.17
N ASP A 215 7.52 4.28 11.97
CA ASP A 215 8.24 5.44 11.44
C ASP A 215 7.76 5.86 10.03
N GLU A 216 7.21 4.93 9.24
CA GLU A 216 6.70 5.23 7.89
C GLU A 216 5.30 5.84 7.88
N ILE A 217 4.56 5.81 8.99
CA ILE A 217 3.23 6.42 9.07
C ILE A 217 3.29 7.91 8.72
N ARG A 218 4.27 8.63 9.25
CA ARG A 218 4.45 10.06 8.94
C ARG A 218 4.74 10.28 7.45
N ASN A 219 5.58 9.45 6.86
CA ASN A 219 6.02 9.63 5.48
C ASN A 219 4.88 9.36 4.48
N ILE A 220 4.12 8.26 4.67
CA ILE A 220 3.01 7.96 3.77
C ILE A 220 1.84 8.93 3.94
N ASN A 221 1.56 9.37 5.17
CA ASN A 221 0.55 10.40 5.41
C ASN A 221 0.94 11.73 4.76
N PHE A 222 2.21 12.12 4.82
CA PHE A 222 2.70 13.33 4.13
C PHE A 222 2.52 13.22 2.62
N ALA A 223 2.94 12.10 2.02
CA ALA A 223 2.76 11.87 0.58
C ALA A 223 1.28 11.85 0.16
N ALA A 224 0.40 11.28 1.00
CA ALA A 224 -1.03 11.27 0.73
C ALA A 224 -1.67 12.67 0.79
N GLN A 225 -1.15 13.59 1.61
CA GLN A 225 -1.66 14.97 1.64
C GLN A 225 -1.46 15.72 0.33
N GLU A 226 -0.43 15.39 -0.45
CA GLU A 226 -0.20 16.01 -1.76
C GLU A 226 -1.29 15.64 -2.77
N LEU A 227 -1.94 14.47 -2.62
CA LEU A 227 -3.08 14.04 -3.44
C LEU A 227 -4.33 14.93 -3.22
N LEU A 228 -4.40 15.70 -2.16
CA LEU A 228 -5.51 16.64 -1.93
C LEU A 228 -5.41 17.92 -2.76
N THR A 229 -4.31 18.14 -3.47
CA THR A 229 -4.15 19.26 -4.40
C THR A 229 -4.45 18.77 -5.82
N VAL A 230 -5.43 19.38 -6.49
CA VAL A 230 -5.93 18.95 -7.79
C VAL A 230 -5.94 20.09 -8.79
N ASN A 231 -6.01 19.75 -10.08
CA ASN A 231 -6.04 20.72 -11.18
C ASN A 231 -7.44 20.93 -11.76
N MET A 232 -8.52 20.64 -11.01
CA MET A 232 -9.90 20.71 -11.52
C MET A 232 -10.26 22.12 -12.01
N GLY A 233 -10.72 22.21 -13.27
CA GLY A 233 -10.94 23.46 -13.97
C GLY A 233 -9.77 23.94 -14.83
N ALA A 234 -8.65 23.22 -14.84
CA ALA A 234 -7.53 23.45 -15.77
C ALA A 234 -7.95 23.29 -17.23
N THR A 235 -8.93 22.46 -17.48
CA THR A 235 -9.40 22.03 -18.80
C THR A 235 -8.26 21.37 -19.60
N ALA A 236 -8.02 21.80 -20.85
CA ALA A 236 -7.10 21.09 -21.75
C ALA A 236 -5.62 21.15 -21.32
N ILE A 237 -5.14 22.33 -20.89
CA ILE A 237 -3.71 22.61 -20.65
C ILE A 237 -3.44 23.51 -19.43
N GLY A 238 -4.41 23.73 -18.57
CA GLY A 238 -4.25 24.59 -17.38
C GLY A 238 -4.73 26.02 -17.55
N THR A 239 -5.25 26.41 -18.72
CA THR A 239 -5.73 27.81 -18.98
C THR A 239 -7.18 28.01 -18.62
N GLY A 240 -7.94 26.94 -18.32
CA GLY A 240 -9.36 27.00 -18.00
C GLY A 240 -10.26 27.38 -19.21
N ILE A 241 -9.75 27.25 -20.44
CA ILE A 241 -10.55 27.56 -21.66
C ILE A 241 -11.79 26.66 -21.71
N CYS A 242 -12.92 27.21 -22.15
CA CYS A 242 -14.23 26.53 -22.21
C CYS A 242 -14.87 26.25 -20.83
N SER A 243 -14.39 26.83 -19.75
CA SER A 243 -15.08 26.89 -18.47
C SER A 243 -15.52 28.32 -18.15
N GLU A 244 -16.55 28.45 -17.30
CA GLU A 244 -17.02 29.76 -16.84
C GLU A 244 -16.13 30.31 -15.73
N PRO A 245 -15.96 31.63 -15.61
CA PRO A 245 -15.24 32.23 -14.48
C PRO A 245 -15.80 31.77 -13.11
N GLY A 246 -14.91 31.34 -12.20
CA GLY A 246 -15.26 30.84 -10.88
C GLY A 246 -15.60 29.35 -10.85
N TYR A 247 -15.48 28.62 -11.97
CA TYR A 247 -15.75 27.17 -12.03
C TYR A 247 -14.82 26.38 -11.12
N SER A 248 -13.51 26.63 -11.20
CA SER A 248 -12.51 25.89 -10.41
C SER A 248 -12.76 26.02 -8.91
N GLU A 249 -13.00 27.24 -8.41
CA GLU A 249 -13.24 27.53 -7.01
C GLU A 249 -14.53 26.86 -6.52
N LYS A 250 -15.59 26.87 -7.35
CA LYS A 250 -16.85 26.18 -7.02
C LYS A 250 -16.67 24.66 -7.01
N CYS A 251 -15.90 24.09 -7.93
CA CYS A 251 -15.56 22.66 -7.90
C CYS A 251 -14.81 22.27 -6.62
N ILE A 252 -13.80 23.05 -6.23
CA ILE A 252 -13.06 22.77 -4.99
C ILE A 252 -13.96 22.89 -3.76
N ALA A 253 -14.85 23.87 -3.71
CA ALA A 253 -15.82 24.00 -2.63
C ALA A 253 -16.76 22.78 -2.58
N ALA A 254 -17.25 22.32 -3.72
CA ALA A 254 -18.08 21.12 -3.82
C ALA A 254 -17.30 19.85 -3.44
N LEU A 255 -16.05 19.69 -3.88
CA LEU A 255 -15.20 18.57 -3.49
C LEU A 255 -15.00 18.50 -1.96
N ARG A 256 -14.75 19.64 -1.30
CA ARG A 256 -14.66 19.74 0.16
C ARG A 256 -15.97 19.34 0.86
N GLU A 257 -17.10 19.83 0.34
CA GLU A 257 -18.42 19.49 0.88
C GLU A 257 -18.74 17.98 0.76
N ILE A 258 -18.47 17.39 -0.41
CA ILE A 258 -18.79 15.99 -0.70
C ILE A 258 -17.88 15.04 0.10
N THR A 259 -16.58 15.32 0.17
CA THR A 259 -15.57 14.43 0.75
C THR A 259 -15.32 14.68 2.24
N GLY A 260 -15.51 15.89 2.71
CA GLY A 260 -15.06 16.34 4.03
C GLY A 260 -13.54 16.53 4.14
N TRP A 261 -12.80 16.46 3.02
CA TRP A 261 -11.35 16.57 2.98
C TRP A 261 -10.90 17.98 2.64
N ASP A 262 -9.67 18.38 3.04
CA ASP A 262 -9.09 19.69 2.73
C ASP A 262 -8.55 19.76 1.30
N MET A 263 -9.45 19.53 0.31
CA MET A 263 -9.13 19.62 -1.12
C MET A 263 -8.68 21.03 -1.49
N LYS A 264 -7.66 21.12 -2.36
CA LYS A 264 -7.04 22.39 -2.76
C LYS A 264 -6.94 22.46 -4.27
N LEU A 265 -7.09 23.68 -4.79
CA LEU A 265 -6.75 23.97 -6.17
C LEU A 265 -5.24 24.17 -6.28
N ALA A 266 -4.61 23.60 -7.28
CA ALA A 266 -3.21 23.83 -7.56
C ALA A 266 -2.96 25.33 -7.86
N GLU A 267 -1.85 25.86 -7.36
CA GLU A 267 -1.50 27.27 -7.55
C GLU A 267 -1.24 27.60 -9.03
N ASN A 268 -0.62 26.69 -9.75
CA ASN A 268 -0.38 26.81 -11.20
C ASN A 268 -1.00 25.61 -11.92
N LEU A 269 -2.16 25.82 -12.56
CA LEU A 269 -2.89 24.78 -13.24
C LEU A 269 -2.17 24.24 -14.48
N VAL A 270 -1.33 25.05 -15.16
CA VAL A 270 -0.54 24.58 -16.30
C VAL A 270 0.52 23.58 -15.84
N ALA A 271 1.23 23.88 -14.75
CA ALA A 271 2.17 22.94 -14.17
C ALA A 271 1.48 21.66 -13.69
N ALA A 272 0.36 21.79 -12.97
CA ALA A 272 -0.37 20.66 -12.40
C ALA A 272 -1.07 19.76 -13.43
N THR A 273 -1.14 20.17 -14.70
CA THR A 273 -1.69 19.33 -15.79
C THR A 273 -0.65 18.36 -16.36
N SER A 274 0.64 18.63 -16.17
CA SER A 274 1.71 17.75 -16.63
C SER A 274 2.54 17.12 -15.51
N ASP A 275 2.58 17.74 -14.32
CA ASP A 275 3.32 17.25 -13.17
C ASP A 275 2.51 16.20 -12.39
N THR A 276 3.10 15.02 -12.26
CA THR A 276 2.54 13.86 -11.54
C THR A 276 3.38 13.49 -10.31
N SER A 277 4.17 14.41 -9.78
CA SER A 277 5.09 14.18 -8.65
C SER A 277 4.39 13.70 -7.38
N CYS A 278 3.12 14.07 -7.15
CA CYS A 278 2.32 13.56 -6.04
C CYS A 278 2.11 12.03 -6.11
N MET A 279 1.87 11.46 -7.30
CA MET A 279 1.79 10.00 -7.49
C MET A 279 3.15 9.33 -7.29
N VAL A 280 4.24 9.95 -7.75
CA VAL A 280 5.61 9.46 -7.49
C VAL A 280 5.90 9.46 -5.98
N GLY A 281 5.55 10.53 -5.28
CA GLY A 281 5.70 10.64 -3.82
C GLY A 281 4.95 9.53 -3.07
N TYR A 282 3.68 9.31 -3.43
CA TYR A 282 2.85 8.29 -2.82
C TYR A 282 3.36 6.86 -3.12
N SER A 283 3.68 6.56 -4.36
CA SER A 283 4.27 5.29 -4.78
C SER A 283 5.60 5.01 -4.06
N SER A 284 6.47 6.03 -3.96
CA SER A 284 7.74 5.92 -3.25
C SER A 284 7.56 5.65 -1.75
N ALA A 285 6.52 6.21 -1.12
CA ALA A 285 6.17 5.91 0.27
C ALA A 285 5.72 4.44 0.43
N LEU A 286 4.91 3.90 -0.48
CA LEU A 286 4.54 2.48 -0.52
C LEU A 286 5.77 1.58 -0.69
N ARG A 287 6.70 1.93 -1.62
CA ARG A 287 7.97 1.21 -1.79
C ARG A 287 8.81 1.18 -0.52
N ARG A 288 8.89 2.29 0.22
CA ARG A 288 9.63 2.34 1.50
C ARG A 288 9.07 1.35 2.51
N ILE A 289 7.74 1.29 2.66
CA ILE A 289 7.08 0.30 3.52
C ILE A 289 7.37 -1.11 3.03
N ALA A 290 7.23 -1.37 1.72
CA ALA A 290 7.53 -2.67 1.12
C ALA A 290 8.98 -3.11 1.37
N THR A 291 9.95 -2.20 1.27
CA THR A 291 11.38 -2.50 1.54
C THR A 291 11.59 -2.94 3.00
N LYS A 292 10.98 -2.26 3.96
CA LYS A 292 11.07 -2.62 5.38
C LYS A 292 10.35 -3.94 5.67
N MET A 293 9.15 -4.12 5.14
CA MET A 293 8.38 -5.35 5.31
C MET A 293 9.10 -6.56 4.69
N ASN A 294 9.75 -6.38 3.54
CA ASN A 294 10.56 -7.41 2.91
C ASN A 294 11.70 -7.89 3.83
N LYS A 295 12.41 -6.95 4.48
CA LYS A 295 13.45 -7.27 5.46
C LYS A 295 12.87 -8.03 6.65
N ILE A 296 11.75 -7.61 7.19
CA ILE A 296 11.08 -8.30 8.31
C ILE A 296 10.72 -9.73 7.92
N CYS A 297 10.14 -9.94 6.74
CA CYS A 297 9.78 -11.28 6.27
C CYS A 297 11.00 -12.18 6.03
N ASN A 298 12.13 -11.62 5.57
CA ASN A 298 13.38 -12.36 5.45
C ASN A 298 13.88 -12.82 6.83
N ASP A 299 13.81 -11.97 7.85
CA ASP A 299 14.18 -12.34 9.22
C ASP A 299 13.24 -13.39 9.79
N LEU A 300 11.93 -13.25 9.61
CA LEU A 300 10.95 -14.24 10.04
C LEU A 300 11.24 -15.63 9.46
N ARG A 301 11.56 -15.69 8.14
CA ARG A 301 11.92 -16.95 7.48
C ARG A 301 13.24 -17.54 7.98
N LEU A 302 14.22 -16.69 8.23
CA LEU A 302 15.54 -17.12 8.69
C LEU A 302 15.50 -17.63 10.14
N LEU A 303 14.88 -16.86 11.05
CA LEU A 303 14.81 -17.20 12.47
C LEU A 303 13.92 -18.41 12.75
N SER A 304 12.92 -18.69 11.91
CA SER A 304 12.07 -19.90 11.99
C SER A 304 12.63 -21.10 11.22
N SER A 305 13.80 -20.97 10.59
CA SER A 305 14.36 -22.02 9.73
C SER A 305 14.71 -23.29 10.50
N GLY A 306 14.57 -24.44 9.85
CA GLY A 306 14.90 -25.74 10.44
C GLY A 306 13.80 -26.76 10.19
N PRO A 307 13.32 -27.48 11.22
CA PRO A 307 13.51 -27.26 12.68
C PRO A 307 14.83 -27.78 13.28
N ARG A 308 15.56 -28.66 12.60
CA ARG A 308 16.76 -29.31 13.19
C ARG A 308 18.08 -28.74 12.69
N CYS A 309 18.11 -28.22 11.47
CA CYS A 309 19.32 -27.73 10.79
C CYS A 309 19.24 -26.22 10.48
N GLY A 310 18.48 -25.48 11.23
CA GLY A 310 18.32 -24.02 11.12
C GLY A 310 18.30 -23.36 12.49
N PHE A 311 17.92 -22.06 12.53
CA PHE A 311 17.92 -21.31 13.79
C PHE A 311 16.80 -21.72 14.73
N HIS A 312 15.59 -21.92 14.23
CA HIS A 312 14.44 -22.39 14.98
C HIS A 312 14.21 -21.64 16.32
N GLU A 313 14.35 -20.32 16.32
CA GLU A 313 14.11 -19.50 17.51
C GLU A 313 12.62 -19.34 17.84
N PHE A 314 11.77 -19.57 16.85
CA PHE A 314 10.31 -19.63 16.98
C PHE A 314 9.69 -20.47 15.84
N ASP A 315 8.46 -20.92 16.06
CA ASP A 315 7.64 -21.60 15.09
C ASP A 315 6.65 -20.65 14.43
N LEU A 316 6.50 -20.76 13.11
CA LEU A 316 5.42 -20.12 12.34
C LEU A 316 4.23 -21.07 12.25
N PRO A 317 2.98 -20.57 12.22
CA PRO A 317 1.80 -21.39 11.99
C PRO A 317 1.91 -22.20 10.68
N ALA A 318 1.71 -23.52 10.77
CA ALA A 318 1.64 -24.37 9.60
C ALA A 318 0.39 -24.06 8.76
N ARG A 319 0.55 -23.69 7.48
CA ARG A 319 -0.56 -23.28 6.63
C ARG A 319 -0.87 -24.25 5.49
N GLN A 320 0.15 -24.96 5.02
CA GLN A 320 -0.01 -25.97 3.98
C GLN A 320 1.15 -26.96 3.99
N PRO A 321 0.99 -28.18 3.45
CA PRO A 321 2.11 -29.08 3.21
C PRO A 321 3.18 -28.39 2.33
N GLY A 322 4.44 -28.47 2.73
CA GLY A 322 5.53 -27.73 2.09
C GLY A 322 6.20 -28.45 0.94
N SER A 323 5.84 -29.72 0.68
CA SER A 323 6.49 -30.53 -0.36
C SER A 323 5.61 -31.66 -0.84
N SER A 324 5.64 -31.91 -2.13
CA SER A 324 5.01 -33.08 -2.74
C SER A 324 5.83 -34.37 -2.60
N ILE A 325 7.10 -34.27 -2.19
CA ILE A 325 8.05 -35.40 -2.13
C ILE A 325 8.65 -35.63 -0.73
N MET A 326 8.60 -34.63 0.16
CA MET A 326 9.14 -34.69 1.53
C MET A 326 8.01 -34.65 2.55
N PRO A 327 7.54 -35.80 3.08
CA PRO A 327 6.48 -35.85 4.09
C PRO A 327 6.88 -35.05 5.35
N GLY A 328 5.96 -34.26 5.86
CA GLY A 328 6.14 -33.47 7.08
C GLY A 328 6.91 -32.16 6.92
N LYS A 329 7.39 -31.82 5.72
CA LYS A 329 7.98 -30.51 5.47
C LYS A 329 6.92 -29.43 5.43
N VAL A 330 7.10 -28.36 6.21
CA VAL A 330 6.26 -27.14 6.20
C VAL A 330 7.16 -25.95 5.86
N ASN A 331 6.76 -25.16 4.87
CA ASN A 331 7.50 -23.98 4.45
C ASN A 331 6.89 -22.70 5.03
N PRO A 332 7.66 -21.62 5.18
CA PRO A 332 7.20 -20.32 5.68
C PRO A 332 6.49 -19.52 4.57
N VAL A 333 5.42 -20.11 3.97
CA VAL A 333 4.77 -19.60 2.73
C VAL A 333 4.14 -18.22 2.89
N ILE A 334 3.75 -17.84 4.11
CA ILE A 334 3.12 -16.54 4.37
C ILE A 334 4.15 -15.39 4.29
N PRO A 335 5.30 -15.44 4.99
CA PRO A 335 6.36 -14.46 4.75
C PRO A 335 6.87 -14.47 3.29
N GLU A 336 6.89 -15.64 2.62
CA GLU A 336 7.30 -15.73 1.21
C GLU A 336 6.38 -14.98 0.27
N VAL A 337 5.06 -15.12 0.42
CA VAL A 337 4.12 -14.36 -0.42
C VAL A 337 4.20 -12.86 -0.13
N MET A 338 4.44 -12.46 1.13
CA MET A 338 4.65 -11.05 1.45
C MET A 338 5.93 -10.50 0.81
N ASN A 339 7.02 -11.28 0.75
CA ASN A 339 8.21 -10.90 -0.02
C ASN A 339 7.88 -10.65 -1.51
N GLN A 340 7.07 -11.52 -2.14
CA GLN A 340 6.67 -11.36 -3.54
C GLN A 340 5.82 -10.11 -3.75
N ILE A 341 4.89 -9.81 -2.83
CA ILE A 341 4.12 -8.56 -2.83
C ILE A 341 5.08 -7.35 -2.77
N CYS A 342 6.06 -7.37 -1.86
CA CYS A 342 7.05 -6.30 -1.75
C CYS A 342 7.85 -6.10 -3.04
N TYR A 343 8.27 -7.17 -3.70
CA TYR A 343 8.98 -7.06 -4.99
C TYR A 343 8.11 -6.46 -6.08
N LYS A 344 6.82 -6.84 -6.14
CA LYS A 344 5.87 -6.28 -7.11
C LYS A 344 5.67 -4.78 -6.89
N VAL A 345 5.49 -4.34 -5.64
CA VAL A 345 5.36 -2.93 -5.27
C VAL A 345 6.60 -2.11 -5.65
N ILE A 346 7.80 -2.66 -5.42
CA ILE A 346 9.06 -2.01 -5.81
C ILE A 346 9.14 -1.86 -7.34
N GLY A 347 8.72 -2.87 -8.09
CA GLY A 347 8.65 -2.82 -9.56
C GLY A 347 7.63 -1.80 -10.06
N ASN A 348 6.47 -1.72 -9.43
CA ASN A 348 5.43 -0.74 -9.75
C ASN A 348 5.92 0.71 -9.51
N ASP A 349 6.65 0.97 -8.42
CA ASP A 349 7.22 2.30 -8.14
C ASP A 349 8.20 2.75 -9.24
N LEU A 350 9.02 1.84 -9.74
CA LEU A 350 9.90 2.15 -10.88
C LEU A 350 9.07 2.50 -12.13
N CYS A 351 8.00 1.78 -12.40
CA CYS A 351 7.09 2.08 -13.50
C CYS A 351 6.47 3.48 -13.35
N VAL A 352 6.01 3.84 -12.14
CA VAL A 352 5.46 5.17 -11.84
C VAL A 352 6.51 6.26 -12.08
N ALA A 353 7.73 6.09 -11.61
CA ALA A 353 8.81 7.06 -11.82
C ALA A 353 9.15 7.28 -13.31
N MET A 354 9.28 6.19 -14.07
CA MET A 354 9.54 6.26 -15.52
C MET A 354 8.37 6.91 -16.28
N SER A 355 7.14 6.61 -15.89
CA SER A 355 5.95 7.18 -16.52
C SER A 355 5.77 8.67 -16.21
N SER A 356 6.16 9.10 -15.02
CA SER A 356 6.18 10.53 -14.65
C SER A 356 7.22 11.30 -15.47
N GLU A 357 8.42 10.75 -15.64
CA GLU A 357 9.48 11.35 -16.48
C GLU A 357 9.05 11.50 -17.96
N ALA A 358 8.17 10.62 -18.43
CA ALA A 358 7.72 10.59 -19.82
C ALA A 358 6.73 11.72 -20.19
N ALA A 359 6.39 12.63 -19.28
CA ALA A 359 5.57 13.79 -19.57
C ALA A 359 6.20 14.65 -20.68
N GLN A 360 5.38 15.16 -21.58
CA GLN A 360 5.82 16.02 -22.67
C GLN A 360 4.94 17.27 -22.72
N MET A 361 5.59 18.43 -22.63
CA MET A 361 4.91 19.74 -22.66
C MET A 361 3.83 19.84 -21.56
N GLU A 362 2.60 20.14 -21.91
CA GLU A 362 1.53 20.50 -20.98
C GLU A 362 0.68 19.32 -20.51
N LEU A 363 1.11 18.05 -20.74
CA LEU A 363 0.35 16.87 -20.33
C LEU A 363 1.25 15.66 -20.07
N ASN A 364 0.87 14.84 -19.10
CA ASN A 364 1.40 13.48 -18.96
C ASN A 364 0.39 12.45 -19.48
N ALA A 365 0.67 11.86 -20.64
CA ALA A 365 -0.21 10.85 -21.24
C ALA A 365 -0.11 9.46 -20.58
N MET A 366 0.82 9.26 -19.64
CA MET A 366 1.10 7.95 -19.00
C MET A 366 0.39 7.78 -17.63
N GLU A 367 -0.47 8.71 -17.24
CA GLU A 367 -1.24 8.63 -15.99
C GLU A 367 -2.02 7.31 -15.82
N PRO A 368 -2.61 6.66 -16.84
CA PRO A 368 -3.33 5.41 -16.67
C PRO A 368 -2.48 4.29 -16.04
N VAL A 369 -1.27 4.05 -16.52
CA VAL A 369 -0.39 3.02 -15.95
C VAL A 369 0.14 3.43 -14.58
N MET A 370 0.32 4.72 -14.30
CA MET A 370 0.69 5.22 -12.98
C MET A 370 -0.43 4.96 -11.97
N ALA A 371 -1.67 5.26 -12.33
CA ALA A 371 -2.84 4.98 -11.51
C ALA A 371 -2.97 3.49 -11.22
N GLN A 372 -2.87 2.63 -12.25
CA GLN A 372 -2.90 1.18 -12.10
C GLN A 372 -1.84 0.71 -11.10
N CYS A 373 -0.58 1.14 -11.25
CA CYS A 373 0.51 0.74 -10.37
C CYS A 373 0.28 1.18 -8.91
N CYS A 374 -0.22 2.39 -8.68
CA CYS A 374 -0.50 2.90 -7.33
C CYS A 374 -1.66 2.16 -6.65
N PHE A 375 -2.78 1.98 -7.35
CA PHE A 375 -3.95 1.26 -6.82
C PHE A 375 -3.63 -0.21 -6.56
N GLU A 376 -2.98 -0.90 -7.52
CA GLU A 376 -2.56 -2.29 -7.34
C GLU A 376 -1.62 -2.43 -6.14
N SER A 377 -0.61 -1.58 -6.03
CA SER A 377 0.36 -1.64 -4.93
C SER A 377 -0.30 -1.51 -3.57
N ALA A 378 -1.20 -0.54 -3.40
CA ALA A 378 -1.94 -0.37 -2.16
C ALA A 378 -2.84 -1.58 -1.86
N ALA A 379 -3.59 -2.07 -2.84
CA ALA A 379 -4.52 -3.19 -2.69
C ALA A 379 -3.80 -4.50 -2.29
N ILE A 380 -2.72 -4.87 -3.01
CA ILE A 380 -1.99 -6.10 -2.69
C ILE A 380 -1.25 -6.01 -1.36
N MET A 381 -0.80 -4.80 -0.95
CA MET A 381 -0.19 -4.61 0.37
C MET A 381 -1.21 -4.75 1.50
N MET A 382 -2.41 -4.18 1.38
CA MET A 382 -3.49 -4.36 2.37
C MET A 382 -3.82 -5.84 2.57
N ASN A 383 -4.05 -6.57 1.49
CA ASN A 383 -4.29 -8.02 1.53
C ASN A 383 -3.11 -8.80 2.11
N GLY A 384 -1.88 -8.38 1.77
CA GLY A 384 -0.64 -8.94 2.30
C GLY A 384 -0.48 -8.73 3.80
N PHE A 385 -0.80 -7.54 4.32
CA PHE A 385 -0.75 -7.24 5.75
C PHE A 385 -1.73 -8.10 6.54
N ASP A 386 -2.97 -8.23 6.09
CA ASP A 386 -3.95 -9.09 6.76
C ASP A 386 -3.55 -10.56 6.70
N THR A 387 -3.07 -11.01 5.56
CA THR A 387 -2.56 -12.38 5.39
C THR A 387 -1.38 -12.64 6.32
N LEU A 388 -0.39 -11.73 6.37
CA LEU A 388 0.78 -11.86 7.24
C LEU A 388 0.39 -11.83 8.72
N ARG A 389 -0.50 -10.92 9.11
CA ARG A 389 -1.00 -10.79 10.47
C ARG A 389 -1.71 -12.06 10.93
N ILE A 390 -2.81 -12.39 10.27
CA ILE A 390 -3.73 -13.47 10.69
C ILE A 390 -3.10 -14.85 10.54
N ASN A 391 -2.37 -15.05 9.45
CA ASN A 391 -1.86 -16.38 9.08
C ASN A 391 -0.42 -16.65 9.52
N CYS A 392 0.27 -15.64 10.06
CA CYS A 392 1.65 -15.80 10.51
C CYS A 392 1.89 -15.13 11.88
N VAL A 393 1.95 -13.79 11.94
CA VAL A 393 2.47 -13.06 13.11
C VAL A 393 1.69 -13.37 14.38
N ASP A 394 0.36 -13.32 14.34
CA ASP A 394 -0.49 -13.55 15.52
C ASP A 394 -0.31 -14.96 16.14
N GLY A 395 0.07 -15.93 15.32
CA GLY A 395 0.25 -17.32 15.72
C GLY A 395 1.71 -17.78 15.93
N ILE A 396 2.69 -16.86 15.94
CA ILE A 396 4.10 -17.21 16.22
C ILE A 396 4.24 -17.69 17.66
N ILE A 397 4.98 -18.80 17.85
CA ILE A 397 5.30 -19.39 19.16
C ILE A 397 6.80 -19.40 19.33
N ALA A 398 7.32 -18.79 20.40
CA ALA A 398 8.75 -18.77 20.67
C ALA A 398 9.26 -20.16 21.08
N ASN A 399 10.43 -20.55 20.58
CA ASN A 399 11.14 -21.73 21.02
C ASN A 399 12.16 -21.34 22.10
N VAL A 400 11.67 -21.26 23.34
CA VAL A 400 12.45 -20.80 24.50
C VAL A 400 13.67 -21.67 24.73
N GLU A 401 13.52 -22.99 24.61
CA GLU A 401 14.62 -23.93 24.79
C GLU A 401 15.77 -23.72 23.80
N GLN A 402 15.43 -23.48 22.53
CA GLN A 402 16.46 -23.25 21.51
C GLN A 402 17.14 -21.88 21.69
N CYS A 403 16.38 -20.86 22.06
CA CYS A 403 16.93 -19.54 22.38
C CYS A 403 17.90 -19.60 23.55
N ASP A 404 17.52 -20.29 24.64
CA ASP A 404 18.34 -20.50 25.83
C ASP A 404 19.62 -21.27 25.50
N LYS A 405 19.51 -22.36 24.72
CA LYS A 405 20.66 -23.14 24.26
C LYS A 405 21.67 -22.27 23.50
N TYR A 406 21.20 -21.33 22.64
CA TYR A 406 22.10 -20.41 21.92
C TYR A 406 22.82 -19.46 22.88
N ILE A 407 22.12 -18.93 23.87
CA ILE A 407 22.74 -18.06 24.88
C ILE A 407 23.87 -18.82 25.61
N HIS A 408 23.61 -20.03 26.07
CA HIS A 408 24.59 -20.82 26.84
C HIS A 408 25.78 -21.32 26.01
N SER A 409 25.61 -21.52 24.70
CA SER A 409 26.67 -22.01 23.81
C SER A 409 27.46 -20.89 23.11
N SER A 410 26.97 -19.65 23.11
CA SER A 410 27.61 -18.55 22.39
C SER A 410 28.76 -17.92 23.18
N PHE A 411 29.82 -17.57 22.44
CA PHE A 411 30.91 -16.75 22.99
C PHE A 411 30.51 -15.29 23.18
N GLY A 412 29.43 -14.83 22.57
CA GLY A 412 28.92 -13.45 22.67
C GLY A 412 28.59 -13.02 24.10
N VAL A 413 28.30 -13.98 24.99
CA VAL A 413 28.04 -13.75 26.42
C VAL A 413 29.24 -13.11 27.12
N VAL A 414 30.47 -13.37 26.67
CA VAL A 414 31.67 -12.74 27.23
C VAL A 414 31.64 -11.21 27.13
N THR A 415 30.91 -10.66 26.17
CA THR A 415 30.78 -9.21 26.01
C THR A 415 30.05 -8.54 27.18
N ALA A 416 29.11 -9.26 27.83
CA ALA A 416 28.46 -8.78 29.03
C ALA A 416 29.43 -8.69 30.23
N LEU A 417 30.51 -9.46 30.23
CA LEU A 417 31.56 -9.45 31.26
C LEU A 417 32.58 -8.33 31.07
N ASN A 418 32.74 -7.79 29.82
CA ASN A 418 33.76 -6.78 29.51
C ASN A 418 33.79 -5.57 30.46
N PRO A 419 32.67 -4.98 30.89
CA PRO A 419 32.69 -3.84 31.79
C PRO A 419 33.29 -4.15 33.15
N VAL A 420 33.28 -5.43 33.59
CA VAL A 420 33.73 -5.89 34.88
C VAL A 420 35.13 -6.46 34.80
N ILE A 421 35.38 -7.44 33.93
CA ILE A 421 36.68 -8.16 33.87
C ILE A 421 37.68 -7.53 32.88
N GLY A 422 37.24 -6.57 32.06
CA GLY A 422 38.06 -5.90 31.05
C GLY A 422 38.33 -6.74 29.80
N TYR A 423 38.61 -6.05 28.69
CA TYR A 423 38.78 -6.63 27.35
C TYR A 423 39.85 -7.74 27.27
N LYS A 424 40.97 -7.56 28.01
CA LYS A 424 42.08 -8.54 27.99
C LYS A 424 41.67 -9.90 28.55
N TYR A 425 40.98 -9.92 29.70
CA TYR A 425 40.50 -11.16 30.30
C TYR A 425 39.38 -11.76 29.44
N SER A 426 38.45 -10.97 28.96
CA SER A 426 37.38 -11.40 28.05
C SER A 426 37.94 -12.08 26.80
N THR A 427 38.96 -11.50 26.18
CA THR A 427 39.61 -12.08 25.00
C THR A 427 40.30 -13.44 25.33
N ARG A 428 40.93 -13.58 26.51
CA ARG A 428 41.56 -14.85 26.93
C ARG A 428 40.52 -15.93 27.12
N ILE A 429 39.44 -15.63 27.84
CA ILE A 429 38.34 -16.57 28.11
C ILE A 429 37.65 -17.01 26.81
N ALA A 430 37.35 -16.05 25.89
CA ALA A 430 36.75 -16.37 24.61
C ALA A 430 37.63 -17.30 23.75
N LYS A 431 38.96 -17.04 23.69
CA LYS A 431 39.90 -17.92 22.98
C LYS A 431 39.95 -19.34 23.58
N GLU A 432 39.94 -19.44 24.91
CA GLU A 432 39.96 -20.72 25.59
C GLU A 432 38.65 -21.50 25.39
N ALA A 433 37.52 -20.83 25.48
CA ALA A 433 36.21 -21.40 25.17
C ALA A 433 36.15 -21.94 23.72
N MET A 434 36.65 -21.20 22.75
CA MET A 434 36.75 -21.67 21.36
C MET A 434 37.65 -22.90 21.21
N ALA A 435 38.75 -22.95 21.92
CA ALA A 435 39.72 -24.05 21.82
C ALA A 435 39.26 -25.33 22.55
N THR A 436 38.52 -25.18 23.65
CA THR A 436 38.15 -26.31 24.55
C THR A 436 36.71 -26.76 24.41
N GLY A 437 35.83 -25.92 23.82
CA GLY A 437 34.38 -26.15 23.80
C GLY A 437 33.67 -25.94 25.14
N LYS A 438 34.37 -25.43 26.15
CA LYS A 438 33.81 -25.11 27.45
C LYS A 438 32.98 -23.83 27.41
N SER A 439 31.94 -23.72 28.24
CA SER A 439 31.16 -22.51 28.36
C SER A 439 31.98 -21.35 28.94
N ILE A 440 31.65 -20.13 28.59
CA ILE A 440 32.22 -18.91 29.19
C ILE A 440 32.00 -18.92 30.72
N TYR A 441 30.82 -19.35 31.14
CA TYR A 441 30.42 -19.43 32.54
C TYR A 441 31.39 -20.33 33.33
N ASP A 442 31.63 -21.56 32.85
CA ASP A 442 32.52 -22.52 33.52
C ASP A 442 33.96 -22.03 33.58
N LEU A 443 34.48 -21.45 32.49
CA LEU A 443 35.84 -20.93 32.44
C LEU A 443 36.08 -19.76 33.41
N VAL A 444 35.11 -18.85 33.54
CA VAL A 444 35.19 -17.75 34.51
C VAL A 444 35.27 -18.26 35.95
N LEU A 445 34.52 -19.32 36.28
CA LEU A 445 34.55 -19.96 37.60
C LEU A 445 35.84 -20.77 37.81
N GLU A 446 36.26 -21.56 36.81
CA GLU A 446 37.51 -22.36 36.89
C GLU A 446 38.76 -21.49 37.13
N HIS A 447 38.78 -20.31 36.47
CA HIS A 447 39.86 -19.34 36.64
C HIS A 447 39.71 -18.44 37.88
N ASN A 448 38.65 -18.63 38.69
CA ASN A 448 38.35 -17.81 39.87
C ASN A 448 38.28 -16.29 39.60
N ILE A 449 37.88 -15.88 38.38
CA ILE A 449 37.84 -14.47 37.99
C ILE A 449 36.73 -13.72 38.74
N LEU A 450 35.57 -14.34 38.86
CA LEU A 450 34.41 -13.83 39.58
C LEU A 450 33.86 -14.89 40.55
N SER A 451 33.10 -14.44 41.56
CA SER A 451 32.27 -15.36 42.34
C SER A 451 31.09 -15.86 41.49
N LYS A 452 30.51 -16.99 41.88
CA LYS A 452 29.29 -17.48 41.23
C LYS A 452 28.15 -16.46 41.31
N GLU A 453 27.98 -15.83 42.49
CA GLU A 453 26.94 -14.83 42.75
C GLU A 453 27.10 -13.57 41.82
N ASP A 454 28.34 -13.09 41.68
CA ASP A 454 28.65 -11.98 40.82
C ASP A 454 28.40 -12.32 39.32
N LEU A 455 28.83 -13.51 38.91
CA LEU A 455 28.68 -14.00 37.54
C LEU A 455 27.18 -14.17 37.21
N ASP A 456 26.40 -14.77 38.09
CA ASP A 456 24.93 -14.91 37.93
C ASP A 456 24.25 -13.54 37.86
N THR A 457 24.74 -12.55 38.63
CA THR A 457 24.23 -11.18 38.58
C THR A 457 24.54 -10.52 37.25
N ILE A 458 25.78 -10.57 36.75
CA ILE A 458 26.18 -9.97 35.47
C ILE A 458 25.43 -10.62 34.32
N LEU A 459 25.30 -11.93 34.32
CA LEU A 459 24.65 -12.71 33.27
C LEU A 459 23.13 -12.86 33.46
N SER A 460 22.55 -12.15 34.43
CA SER A 460 21.10 -12.11 34.54
C SER A 460 20.47 -11.44 33.30
N PRO A 461 19.30 -11.92 32.86
CA PRO A 461 18.62 -11.35 31.69
C PRO A 461 18.54 -9.84 31.71
N GLU A 462 18.17 -9.26 32.85
CA GLU A 462 18.00 -7.82 33.02
C GLU A 462 19.28 -7.01 32.79
N ASN A 463 20.45 -7.58 33.10
CA ASN A 463 21.74 -6.91 33.01
C ASN A 463 22.40 -7.11 31.65
N MET A 464 22.00 -8.12 30.87
CA MET A 464 22.55 -8.36 29.52
C MET A 464 21.91 -7.55 28.41
N ILE A 465 20.69 -7.04 28.59
CA ILE A 465 19.88 -6.44 27.52
C ILE A 465 19.88 -4.90 27.49
N LYS A 466 20.55 -4.27 28.43
CA LYS A 466 20.63 -2.81 28.56
C LYS A 466 21.93 -2.38 29.25
N PRO A 467 22.38 -1.12 29.07
CA PRO A 467 23.53 -0.62 29.83
C PRO A 467 23.24 -0.61 31.32
N VAL A 468 24.10 -1.28 32.10
CA VAL A 468 24.01 -1.35 33.57
C VAL A 468 25.36 -1.03 34.16
N LYS A 469 25.40 -0.25 35.23
CA LYS A 469 26.59 -0.05 36.04
C LYS A 469 26.53 -1.02 37.24
N LEU A 470 27.38 -2.03 37.20
CA LEU A 470 27.52 -3.01 38.29
C LEU A 470 28.75 -2.66 39.11
N ASP A 471 28.59 -2.59 40.42
CA ASP A 471 29.70 -2.35 41.38
C ASP A 471 30.32 -3.68 41.84
N ILE A 472 30.85 -4.43 40.87
CA ILE A 472 31.46 -5.74 41.07
C ILE A 472 32.95 -5.65 40.81
N LYS A 473 33.78 -6.20 41.68
CA LYS A 473 35.25 -6.22 41.55
C LYS A 473 35.74 -7.59 41.15
N VAL A 474 36.69 -7.63 40.24
CA VAL A 474 37.42 -8.85 39.86
C VAL A 474 38.26 -9.30 41.07
N LYS A 475 38.29 -10.58 41.33
CA LYS A 475 39.22 -11.16 42.31
C LYS A 475 40.63 -11.01 41.75
N GLU A 476 41.54 -10.40 42.54
CA GLU A 476 42.97 -10.23 42.19
C GLU A 476 43.70 -11.57 42.09
#